data_14da511b173557f7e08e1cbb0d102972
#
_entry.id   14da511b173557f7e08e1cbb0d102972
#
_cell.length_a   1.000
_cell.length_b   1.000
_cell.length_c   1.000
_cell.angle_alpha   90.00
_cell.angle_beta   90.00
_cell.angle_gamma   90.00
#
_symmetry.space_group_name_H-M   'P 1'
#
loop_
_entity.id
_entity.type
_entity.pdbx_description
1 polymer ?
#
loop_
_entity_poly.entity_id
_entity_poly.type
_entity_poly.pdbx_seq_one_letter_code
_entity_poly.pdbx_strand_id
1 'polypeptide(L)'
;MTRARVAALLALAVVLSGCAGVPTSGPIRQGPVVAPAGEDQFIRVIARPPHDGMTPEEVVSGFEEATASPDAHYTIAREYLTADAATSWDPSAGVLISDANGLTMTRQANVVHADGALSGTIDASGEYAVAAPGSKLSTTYSMELVDGQWRIASPPDGLVLGPADIDRGFRSFDLYYFTRDFGMLVPAPVIVPLTSSGLATALVRSLVAGPTPWIAPAVRTAFPEGTTLALDSVPVIDGVAQVDLTPQVLAADDMTRQKLSAQLVWTLRPLPDISGVQITVNGQPLPVSGVAPIQPVGSWSLLDPQGLPDQATGYAVDRRGILRVAGDGALTPVARTKPDLVFPGVSLDSSKVAGLSADGRSLYEAPLDGTATAVRRYTGTQLSRPSWDRSGAIWFVDRGTGLVVVQGGKAVRVGVGGLPSGVTDASLLSAAVSRDGTRLALLVRRGTRVEPMIARIERFGDNVRVTAPRRTESIITEAIDLAWEDADTLAVLGTSGASSLEVLQLDVGSPQVRRMGAPEGAVTLAAAPGRALLVGTATSVFRNTGSTWTRVGDAQYPVYPG
;
A
#
# COMPACT_ATOMS: atom_id res chain seq x y z
N MET A 1 67.51 22.56 -39.61
CA MET A 1 66.78 22.31 -38.35
C MET A 1 65.23 22.40 -38.50
N THR A 2 64.69 22.55 -39.69
CA THR A 2 63.22 22.80 -39.90
C THR A 2 62.41 21.54 -40.29
N ARG A 3 63.06 20.52 -40.92
CA ARG A 3 62.33 19.29 -41.34
C ARG A 3 62.03 18.30 -40.21
N ALA A 4 62.90 18.22 -39.20
CA ALA A 4 62.68 17.34 -38.03
C ALA A 4 61.56 17.86 -37.10
N ARG A 5 61.35 19.16 -37.00
CA ARG A 5 60.27 19.76 -36.19
C ARG A 5 58.89 19.62 -36.84
N VAL A 6 58.81 19.62 -38.16
CA VAL A 6 57.56 19.41 -38.90
C VAL A 6 57.15 17.93 -38.84
N ALA A 7 58.12 16.99 -38.89
CA ALA A 7 57.85 15.54 -38.75
C ALA A 7 57.37 15.22 -37.32
N ALA A 8 57.91 15.85 -36.29
CA ALA A 8 57.48 15.66 -34.90
C ALA A 8 56.06 16.22 -34.62
N LEU A 9 55.71 17.31 -35.25
CA LEU A 9 54.34 17.90 -35.14
C LEU A 9 53.30 17.09 -35.90
N LEU A 10 53.65 16.50 -37.05
CA LEU A 10 52.76 15.58 -37.77
C LEU A 10 52.57 14.25 -37.04
N ALA A 11 53.62 13.72 -36.40
CA ALA A 11 53.49 12.50 -35.57
C ALA A 11 52.63 12.72 -34.32
N LEU A 12 52.70 13.92 -33.71
CA LEU A 12 51.86 14.28 -32.55
C LEU A 12 50.39 14.47 -32.93
N ALA A 13 50.09 14.96 -34.13
CA ALA A 13 48.72 15.13 -34.63
C ALA A 13 48.04 13.79 -34.96
N VAL A 14 48.80 12.76 -35.34
CA VAL A 14 48.25 11.40 -35.60
C VAL A 14 47.95 10.64 -34.32
N VAL A 15 48.63 10.93 -33.22
CA VAL A 15 48.37 10.29 -31.91
C VAL A 15 47.12 10.89 -31.21
N LEU A 16 46.73 12.10 -31.57
CA LEU A 16 45.54 12.79 -30.98
C LEU A 16 44.22 12.52 -31.71
N SER A 17 44.22 11.77 -32.82
CA SER A 17 43.03 11.38 -33.57
C SER A 17 42.51 9.98 -33.21
N GLY A 18 42.73 9.54 -31.96
CA GLY A 18 42.09 8.35 -31.38
C GLY A 18 40.59 8.59 -31.27
N CYS A 19 39.83 8.23 -32.30
CA CYS A 19 38.38 8.20 -32.27
C CYS A 19 37.93 7.33 -31.10
N ALA A 20 37.32 7.92 -30.11
CA ALA A 20 36.48 7.23 -29.16
C ALA A 20 35.26 6.66 -29.91
N GLY A 21 35.42 5.50 -30.50
CA GLY A 21 34.33 4.71 -31.06
C GLY A 21 33.46 4.23 -29.88
N VAL A 22 32.33 4.85 -29.67
CA VAL A 22 31.29 4.28 -28.79
C VAL A 22 30.81 2.99 -29.49
N PRO A 23 30.92 1.82 -28.84
CA PRO A 23 30.39 0.59 -29.42
C PRO A 23 28.86 0.70 -29.56
N THR A 24 28.39 0.68 -30.80
CA THR A 24 26.96 0.74 -31.13
C THR A 24 26.27 -0.63 -31.16
N SER A 25 27.00 -1.72 -30.84
CA SER A 25 26.43 -3.07 -30.75
C SER A 25 27.23 -3.91 -29.75
N GLY A 26 26.56 -4.42 -28.74
CA GLY A 26 27.04 -5.41 -27.77
C GLY A 26 25.83 -5.93 -26.99
N PRO A 27 25.89 -7.17 -26.45
CA PRO A 27 24.79 -7.66 -25.62
C PRO A 27 24.63 -6.72 -24.42
N ILE A 28 23.43 -6.18 -24.24
CA ILE A 28 23.05 -5.42 -23.05
C ILE A 28 23.14 -6.40 -21.87
N ARG A 29 24.21 -6.31 -21.08
CA ARG A 29 24.23 -6.90 -19.75
C ARG A 29 23.44 -5.94 -18.86
N GLN A 30 22.28 -6.38 -18.40
CA GLN A 30 21.66 -5.75 -17.24
C GLN A 30 22.66 -5.83 -16.10
N GLY A 31 23.22 -4.69 -15.74
CA GLY A 31 23.88 -4.54 -14.45
C GLY A 31 22.85 -4.82 -13.33
N PRO A 32 23.31 -5.14 -12.12
CA PRO A 32 22.40 -5.19 -10.99
C PRO A 32 21.58 -3.89 -11.01
N VAL A 33 20.28 -4.01 -10.87
CA VAL A 33 19.40 -2.85 -10.66
C VAL A 33 19.93 -2.19 -9.38
N VAL A 34 20.79 -1.20 -9.55
CA VAL A 34 21.04 -0.23 -8.50
C VAL A 34 19.70 0.48 -8.41
N ALA A 35 18.88 0.09 -7.44
CA ALA A 35 17.82 0.96 -6.97
C ALA A 35 18.48 2.34 -6.85
N PRO A 36 17.87 3.41 -7.36
CA PRO A 36 18.37 4.72 -7.05
C PRO A 36 18.42 4.77 -5.53
N ALA A 37 19.62 4.79 -4.97
CA ALA A 37 19.84 5.26 -3.63
C ALA A 37 19.41 6.74 -3.70
N GLY A 38 18.10 6.98 -3.56
CA GLY A 38 17.64 8.23 -3.05
C GLY A 38 18.30 8.29 -1.67
N GLU A 39 19.39 9.02 -1.57
CA GLU A 39 19.68 9.71 -0.34
C GLU A 39 18.41 10.55 -0.13
N ASP A 40 17.45 10.01 0.63
CA ASP A 40 16.45 10.82 1.29
C ASP A 40 17.26 11.80 2.13
N GLN A 41 17.54 12.95 1.55
CA GLN A 41 18.08 14.08 2.30
C GLN A 41 17.00 14.39 3.33
N PHE A 42 17.17 13.86 4.53
CA PHE A 42 16.34 14.22 5.67
C PHE A 42 16.44 15.74 5.83
N ILE A 43 15.46 16.46 5.30
CA ILE A 43 15.30 17.87 5.59
C ILE A 43 14.85 17.94 7.04
N ARG A 44 15.81 18.01 7.94
CA ARG A 44 15.56 18.13 9.37
C ARG A 44 14.86 19.47 9.60
N VAL A 45 13.60 19.44 9.98
CA VAL A 45 12.94 20.61 10.55
C VAL A 45 13.64 20.86 11.89
N ILE A 46 14.35 21.97 11.99
CA ILE A 46 14.94 22.39 13.26
C ILE A 46 13.84 23.12 14.02
N ALA A 47 13.24 22.41 14.98
CA ALA A 47 12.30 23.02 15.91
C ALA A 47 12.96 24.20 16.63
N ARG A 48 12.24 25.30 16.80
CA ARG A 48 12.69 26.48 17.53
C ARG A 48 12.07 26.46 18.92
N PRO A 49 12.82 26.81 19.98
CA PRO A 49 12.24 26.97 21.31
C PRO A 49 11.37 28.24 21.39
N PRO A 50 10.45 28.31 22.36
CA PRO A 50 9.71 29.53 22.61
C PRO A 50 10.64 30.69 23.00
N HIS A 51 10.29 31.90 22.62
CA HIS A 51 11.04 33.10 22.96
C HIS A 51 10.16 34.14 23.70
N ASP A 52 10.82 35.08 24.34
CA ASP A 52 10.13 36.13 25.12
C ASP A 52 9.19 36.96 24.26
N GLY A 53 8.00 37.25 24.81
CA GLY A 53 7.02 38.16 24.21
C GLY A 53 6.12 37.55 23.16
N MET A 54 6.15 36.19 22.97
CA MET A 54 5.21 35.52 22.08
C MET A 54 3.77 35.72 22.53
N THR A 55 2.87 35.94 21.57
CA THR A 55 1.42 35.91 21.78
C THR A 55 0.96 34.47 21.99
N PRO A 56 -0.22 34.22 22.59
CA PRO A 56 -0.79 32.87 22.72
C PRO A 56 -0.89 32.11 21.38
N GLU A 57 -1.28 32.81 20.32
CA GLU A 57 -1.40 32.25 18.97
C GLU A 57 -0.03 31.83 18.41
N GLU A 58 1.01 32.64 18.64
CA GLU A 58 2.39 32.32 18.24
C GLU A 58 2.94 31.15 19.05
N VAL A 59 2.60 31.03 20.34
CA VAL A 59 2.99 29.89 21.18
C VAL A 59 2.37 28.59 20.64
N VAL A 60 1.06 28.59 20.29
CA VAL A 60 0.40 27.42 19.72
C VAL A 60 1.00 27.08 18.34
N SER A 61 1.20 28.06 17.47
CA SER A 61 1.82 27.83 16.15
C SER A 61 3.24 27.26 16.29
N GLY A 62 4.04 27.80 17.22
CA GLY A 62 5.39 27.29 17.49
C GLY A 62 5.40 25.87 18.09
N PHE A 63 4.42 25.54 18.92
CA PHE A 63 4.21 24.18 19.42
C PHE A 63 3.91 23.21 18.28
N GLU A 64 2.95 23.54 17.40
CA GLU A 64 2.60 22.71 16.24
C GLU A 64 3.81 22.52 15.30
N GLU A 65 4.56 23.59 15.01
CA GLU A 65 5.79 23.48 14.23
C GLU A 65 6.85 22.59 14.91
N ALA A 66 6.97 22.66 16.24
CA ALA A 66 7.92 21.85 16.99
C ALA A 66 7.53 20.38 17.02
N THR A 67 6.22 20.07 16.98
CA THR A 67 5.74 18.68 16.90
C THR A 67 6.04 18.02 15.55
N ALA A 68 6.26 18.79 14.48
CA ALA A 68 6.67 18.28 13.18
C ALA A 68 8.14 17.80 13.15
N SER A 69 8.93 18.09 14.20
CA SER A 69 10.30 17.61 14.36
C SER A 69 10.30 16.29 15.14
N PRO A 70 10.60 15.14 14.51
CA PRO A 70 10.55 13.85 15.16
C PRO A 70 11.80 13.59 16.01
N ASP A 71 12.06 14.42 17.04
CA ASP A 71 12.98 14.01 18.08
C ASP A 71 12.31 12.96 18.99
N ALA A 72 13.09 12.06 19.58
CA ALA A 72 12.57 10.90 20.30
C ALA A 72 11.63 11.26 21.48
N HIS A 73 11.61 12.51 21.94
CA HIS A 73 10.89 12.94 23.14
C HIS A 73 10.14 14.26 22.95
N TYR A 74 10.14 14.85 21.74
CA TYR A 74 9.52 16.15 21.47
C TYR A 74 9.99 17.24 22.44
N THR A 75 11.30 17.25 22.73
CA THR A 75 11.91 18.09 23.78
C THR A 75 11.57 19.56 23.58
N ILE A 76 11.73 20.09 22.35
CA ILE A 76 11.44 21.49 22.05
C ILE A 76 9.92 21.79 22.11
N ALA A 77 9.06 20.87 21.65
CA ALA A 77 7.61 21.04 21.75
C ALA A 77 7.18 21.15 23.23
N ARG A 78 7.77 20.35 24.11
CA ARG A 78 7.48 20.40 25.56
C ARG A 78 7.85 21.72 26.22
N GLU A 79 8.80 22.50 25.67
CA GLU A 79 9.14 23.83 26.18
C GLU A 79 8.02 24.88 26.00
N TYR A 80 7.09 24.64 25.08
CA TYR A 80 5.90 25.47 24.89
C TYR A 80 4.78 25.19 25.91
N LEU A 81 4.90 24.09 26.67
CA LEU A 81 3.92 23.63 27.63
C LEU A 81 4.23 24.13 29.05
N THR A 82 3.22 24.15 29.93
CA THR A 82 3.47 24.24 31.37
C THR A 82 4.15 22.95 31.87
N ALA A 83 4.77 22.96 33.04
CA ALA A 83 5.48 21.80 33.57
C ALA A 83 4.54 20.57 33.72
N ASP A 84 3.31 20.79 34.17
CA ASP A 84 2.30 19.73 34.32
C ASP A 84 1.87 19.18 32.95
N ALA A 85 1.58 20.06 31.99
CA ALA A 85 1.22 19.68 30.62
C ALA A 85 2.37 18.96 29.90
N ALA A 86 3.61 19.43 30.08
CA ALA A 86 4.79 18.77 29.53
C ALA A 86 5.00 17.34 30.06
N THR A 87 4.53 17.03 31.25
CA THR A 87 4.60 15.69 31.82
C THR A 87 3.45 14.80 31.37
N SER A 88 2.23 15.34 31.26
CA SER A 88 1.00 14.58 30.98
C SER A 88 0.70 14.40 29.50
N TRP A 89 1.16 15.30 28.62
CA TRP A 89 0.89 15.23 27.19
C TRP A 89 1.47 13.97 26.53
N ASP A 90 0.59 13.23 25.85
CA ASP A 90 0.92 12.01 25.10
C ASP A 90 0.95 12.27 23.58
N PRO A 91 2.13 12.45 22.97
CA PRO A 91 2.26 12.61 21.52
C PRO A 91 1.93 11.34 20.72
N SER A 92 1.88 10.17 21.37
CA SER A 92 1.60 8.87 20.72
C SER A 92 0.11 8.55 20.57
N ALA A 93 -0.78 9.39 21.09
CA ALA A 93 -2.23 9.16 21.03
C ALA A 93 -2.81 9.17 19.61
N GLY A 94 -2.06 9.70 18.62
CA GLY A 94 -2.41 9.70 17.21
C GLY A 94 -2.01 10.99 16.51
N VAL A 95 -2.39 11.12 15.24
CA VAL A 95 -2.12 12.31 14.42
C VAL A 95 -3.38 12.76 13.71
N LEU A 96 -3.70 14.03 13.79
CA LEU A 96 -4.67 14.72 12.94
C LEU A 96 -3.92 15.38 11.78
N ILE A 97 -4.30 15.07 10.54
CA ILE A 97 -3.63 15.60 9.35
C ILE A 97 -4.48 16.74 8.78
N SER A 98 -3.97 17.97 8.85
CA SER A 98 -4.60 19.13 8.22
C SER A 98 -4.52 19.04 6.69
N ASP A 99 -5.28 19.88 6.00
CA ASP A 99 -5.07 20.07 4.56
C ASP A 99 -3.85 20.99 4.27
N ALA A 100 -3.53 21.16 2.99
CA ALA A 100 -2.40 22.00 2.57
C ALA A 100 -2.56 23.50 2.87
N ASN A 101 -3.77 23.94 3.24
CA ASN A 101 -4.02 25.35 3.61
C ASN A 101 -3.60 25.66 5.06
N GLY A 102 -3.35 24.59 5.86
CA GLY A 102 -2.93 24.73 7.25
C GLY A 102 -4.06 25.13 8.20
N LEU A 103 -3.67 25.60 9.38
CA LEU A 103 -4.57 25.95 10.45
C LEU A 103 -4.72 27.47 10.59
N THR A 104 -5.92 27.92 10.95
CA THR A 104 -6.21 29.28 11.34
C THR A 104 -6.32 29.36 12.86
N MET A 105 -5.46 30.16 13.49
CA MET A 105 -5.46 30.36 14.92
C MET A 105 -6.38 31.52 15.29
N THR A 106 -7.30 31.32 16.23
CA THR A 106 -8.17 32.35 16.79
C THR A 106 -8.17 32.28 18.30
N ARG A 107 -8.07 33.45 18.95
CA ARG A 107 -8.01 33.54 20.40
C ARG A 107 -9.33 34.02 20.99
N GLN A 108 -9.77 33.36 22.04
CA GLN A 108 -10.87 33.82 22.89
C GLN A 108 -10.45 33.74 24.37
N ALA A 109 -10.23 34.90 25.01
CA ALA A 109 -9.68 34.99 26.37
C ALA A 109 -8.32 34.24 26.48
N ASN A 110 -8.25 33.20 27.32
CA ASN A 110 -7.07 32.37 27.54
C ASN A 110 -7.14 31.04 26.76
N VAL A 111 -7.90 31.01 25.69
CA VAL A 111 -8.06 29.82 24.84
C VAL A 111 -7.69 30.20 23.41
N VAL A 112 -6.88 29.37 22.77
CA VAL A 112 -6.60 29.42 21.33
C VAL A 112 -7.28 28.25 20.65
N HIS A 113 -8.05 28.56 19.62
CA HIS A 113 -8.66 27.57 18.72
C HIS A 113 -7.81 27.47 17.44
N ALA A 114 -7.48 26.27 17.03
CA ALA A 114 -6.83 25.99 15.77
C ALA A 114 -7.80 25.23 14.86
N ASP A 115 -8.28 25.88 13.83
CA ASP A 115 -9.33 25.41 12.93
C ASP A 115 -8.79 25.23 11.50
N GLY A 116 -9.19 24.15 10.82
CA GLY A 116 -8.81 23.87 9.46
C GLY A 116 -9.67 22.78 8.82
N ALA A 117 -9.27 22.32 7.66
CA ALA A 117 -9.84 21.12 7.06
C ALA A 117 -9.03 19.89 7.47
N LEU A 118 -9.72 18.78 7.76
CA LEU A 118 -9.11 17.49 8.09
C LEU A 118 -8.96 16.67 6.81
N SER A 119 -7.73 16.25 6.47
CA SER A 119 -7.43 15.38 5.33
C SER A 119 -7.44 13.91 5.71
N GLY A 120 -6.99 13.58 6.91
CA GLY A 120 -6.90 12.21 7.41
C GLY A 120 -6.50 12.15 8.87
N THR A 121 -6.42 10.93 9.38
CA THR A 121 -5.97 10.65 10.75
C THR A 121 -5.04 9.44 10.76
N ILE A 122 -4.11 9.42 11.70
CA ILE A 122 -3.33 8.23 12.07
C ILE A 122 -3.67 7.95 13.53
N ASP A 123 -4.19 6.78 13.85
CA ASP A 123 -4.50 6.43 15.24
C ASP A 123 -3.26 5.97 16.03
N ALA A 124 -3.42 5.70 17.32
CA ALA A 124 -2.34 5.25 18.20
C ALA A 124 -1.72 3.91 17.77
N SER A 125 -2.39 3.11 16.93
CA SER A 125 -1.86 1.88 16.35
C SER A 125 -1.08 2.10 15.05
N GLY A 126 -1.02 3.35 14.56
CA GLY A 126 -0.42 3.72 13.28
C GLY A 126 -1.34 3.52 12.07
N GLU A 127 -2.62 3.22 12.28
CA GLU A 127 -3.57 3.02 11.18
C GLU A 127 -4.00 4.36 10.58
N TYR A 128 -3.76 4.52 9.27
CA TYR A 128 -4.19 5.69 8.51
C TYR A 128 -5.63 5.57 8.03
N ALA A 129 -6.38 6.65 8.15
CA ALA A 129 -7.73 6.77 7.60
C ALA A 129 -7.92 8.11 6.90
N VAL A 130 -8.43 8.07 5.66
CA VAL A 130 -8.80 9.27 4.89
C VAL A 130 -10.04 9.91 5.50
N ALA A 131 -10.01 11.21 5.73
CA ALA A 131 -11.17 11.94 6.24
C ALA A 131 -12.32 12.02 5.22
N ALA A 132 -13.54 12.11 5.69
CA ALA A 132 -14.68 12.35 4.81
C ALA A 132 -14.57 13.75 4.17
N PRO A 133 -15.06 13.95 2.93
CA PRO A 133 -15.05 15.27 2.30
C PRO A 133 -15.78 16.31 3.15
N GLY A 134 -15.12 17.44 3.38
CA GLY A 134 -15.65 18.52 4.20
C GLY A 134 -15.50 18.30 5.72
N SER A 135 -14.76 17.28 6.14
CA SER A 135 -14.39 17.12 7.56
C SER A 135 -13.59 18.31 8.04
N LYS A 136 -13.89 18.75 9.26
CA LYS A 136 -13.20 19.86 9.90
C LYS A 136 -12.25 19.34 10.96
N LEU A 137 -11.09 19.97 11.04
CA LEU A 137 -10.17 19.86 12.15
C LEU A 137 -10.43 21.07 13.04
N SER A 138 -10.63 20.82 14.34
CA SER A 138 -10.78 21.88 15.35
C SER A 138 -10.17 21.38 16.65
N THR A 139 -9.11 22.06 17.09
CA THR A 139 -8.42 21.78 18.35
C THR A 139 -8.40 23.01 19.23
N THR A 140 -8.29 22.79 20.54
CA THR A 140 -8.38 23.85 21.53
C THR A 140 -7.21 23.76 22.50
N TYR A 141 -6.56 24.90 22.76
CA TYR A 141 -5.40 25.04 23.64
C TYR A 141 -5.72 26.00 24.76
N SER A 142 -5.67 25.53 26.01
CA SER A 142 -5.79 26.41 27.18
C SER A 142 -4.42 27.03 27.47
N MET A 143 -4.41 28.36 27.62
CA MET A 143 -3.17 29.14 27.80
C MET A 143 -3.04 29.66 29.22
N GLU A 144 -1.86 29.60 29.77
CA GLU A 144 -1.52 30.12 31.10
C GLU A 144 -0.26 31.03 31.03
N LEU A 145 -0.22 32.02 31.89
CA LEU A 145 0.92 32.93 32.02
C LEU A 145 1.86 32.40 33.10
N VAL A 146 3.03 31.90 32.72
CA VAL A 146 4.08 31.37 33.62
C VAL A 146 5.26 32.32 33.54
N ASP A 147 5.63 32.92 34.67
CA ASP A 147 6.74 33.90 34.76
C ASP A 147 6.67 35.05 33.73
N GLY A 148 5.45 35.51 33.42
CA GLY A 148 5.19 36.55 32.44
C GLY A 148 5.23 36.12 30.97
N GLN A 149 5.38 34.82 30.70
CA GLN A 149 5.39 34.23 29.37
C GLN A 149 4.21 33.28 29.17
N TRP A 150 3.58 33.31 28.01
CA TRP A 150 2.50 32.39 27.70
C TRP A 150 3.00 30.94 27.50
N ARG A 151 2.28 29.98 28.08
CA ARG A 151 2.49 28.55 27.91
C ARG A 151 1.15 27.85 27.69
N ILE A 152 1.16 26.69 27.02
CA ILE A 152 0.00 25.84 26.86
C ILE A 152 -0.17 25.01 28.12
N ALA A 153 -1.30 25.16 28.80
CA ALA A 153 -1.62 24.42 30.02
C ALA A 153 -2.39 23.13 29.73
N SER A 154 -3.13 23.08 28.61
CA SER A 154 -3.87 21.89 28.21
C SER A 154 -3.82 21.76 26.68
N PRO A 155 -2.80 21.09 26.13
CA PRO A 155 -2.78 20.69 24.73
C PRO A 155 -3.71 19.49 24.51
N PRO A 156 -4.22 19.26 23.30
CA PRO A 156 -4.78 17.96 22.94
C PRO A 156 -3.68 16.89 22.92
N ASP A 157 -4.02 15.65 23.28
CA ASP A 157 -3.11 14.52 23.08
C ASP A 157 -2.95 14.21 21.58
N GLY A 158 -1.81 13.63 21.21
CA GLY A 158 -1.42 13.40 19.83
C GLY A 158 -0.77 14.60 19.18
N LEU A 159 -0.71 14.58 17.85
CA LEU A 159 -0.07 15.58 17.01
C LEU A 159 -1.06 16.16 16.01
N VAL A 160 -0.85 17.41 15.60
CA VAL A 160 -1.53 18.02 14.45
C VAL A 160 -0.45 18.37 13.43
N LEU A 161 -0.50 17.73 12.26
CA LEU A 161 0.56 17.84 11.25
C LEU A 161 -0.01 18.16 9.88
N GLY A 162 0.77 18.86 9.07
CA GLY A 162 0.46 19.05 7.65
C GLY A 162 0.90 17.85 6.79
N PRO A 163 0.42 17.74 5.54
CA PRO A 163 0.84 16.67 4.62
C PRO A 163 2.36 16.61 4.42
N ALA A 164 3.01 17.77 4.30
CA ALA A 164 4.46 17.85 4.13
C ALA A 164 5.24 17.35 5.35
N ASP A 165 4.67 17.44 6.55
CA ASP A 165 5.29 16.93 7.78
C ASP A 165 5.20 15.41 7.85
N ILE A 166 4.06 14.84 7.41
CA ILE A 166 3.89 13.40 7.26
C ILE A 166 4.90 12.86 6.25
N ASP A 167 5.02 13.49 5.08
CA ASP A 167 5.96 13.06 4.03
C ASP A 167 7.43 13.09 4.49
N ARG A 168 7.78 14.01 5.37
CA ARG A 168 9.15 14.15 5.89
C ARG A 168 9.44 13.27 7.11
N GLY A 169 8.48 13.21 8.05
CA GLY A 169 8.71 12.65 9.38
C GLY A 169 8.19 11.23 9.58
N PHE A 170 7.40 10.69 8.65
CA PHE A 170 6.74 9.41 8.81
C PHE A 170 6.93 8.52 7.58
N ARG A 171 6.84 7.20 7.77
CA ARG A 171 6.82 6.22 6.67
C ARG A 171 5.84 5.12 6.96
N SER A 172 5.28 4.57 5.89
CA SER A 172 4.45 3.36 5.96
C SER A 172 5.33 2.12 5.93
N PHE A 173 5.03 1.18 6.81
CA PHE A 173 5.63 -0.15 6.85
C PHE A 173 4.56 -1.20 7.05
N ASP A 174 4.77 -2.40 6.52
CA ASP A 174 3.86 -3.51 6.72
C ASP A 174 4.21 -4.33 7.96
N LEU A 175 3.23 -4.47 8.85
CA LEU A 175 3.22 -5.54 9.82
C LEU A 175 2.59 -6.77 9.19
N TYR A 176 3.20 -7.94 9.34
CA TYR A 176 2.70 -9.14 8.70
C TYR A 176 1.93 -10.03 9.68
N TYR A 177 0.68 -10.30 9.35
CA TYR A 177 -0.18 -11.23 10.05
C TYR A 177 -0.54 -12.40 9.13
N PHE A 178 -1.31 -13.36 9.60
CA PHE A 178 -1.80 -14.46 8.78
C PHE A 178 -3.26 -14.31 8.40
N THR A 179 -3.66 -14.86 7.27
CA THR A 179 -5.05 -15.17 7.00
C THR A 179 -5.62 -16.05 8.12
N ARG A 180 -6.95 -16.03 8.31
CA ARG A 180 -7.58 -16.75 9.43
C ARG A 180 -7.33 -18.26 9.44
N ASP A 181 -7.05 -18.86 8.28
CA ASP A 181 -6.66 -20.26 8.09
C ASP A 181 -5.15 -20.51 8.25
N PHE A 182 -4.37 -19.49 8.57
CA PHE A 182 -2.91 -19.51 8.63
C PHE A 182 -2.21 -19.93 7.33
N GLY A 183 -2.87 -19.77 6.20
CA GLY A 183 -2.36 -20.23 4.91
C GLY A 183 -1.41 -19.25 4.21
N MET A 184 -1.45 -17.94 4.56
CA MET A 184 -0.67 -16.90 3.89
C MET A 184 -0.45 -15.71 4.81
N LEU A 185 0.66 -15.00 4.62
CA LEU A 185 0.88 -13.70 5.26
C LEU A 185 0.00 -12.61 4.62
N VAL A 186 -0.39 -11.67 5.43
CA VAL A 186 -1.21 -10.50 5.07
C VAL A 186 -0.47 -9.25 5.54
N PRO A 187 -0.08 -8.33 4.65
CA PRO A 187 0.48 -7.06 5.07
C PRO A 187 -0.60 -6.20 5.73
N ALA A 188 -0.25 -5.55 6.80
CA ALA A 188 -1.07 -4.59 7.51
C ALA A 188 -0.27 -3.30 7.66
N PRO A 189 -0.45 -2.32 6.76
CA PRO A 189 0.34 -1.10 6.77
C PRO A 189 0.06 -0.28 8.02
N VAL A 190 1.14 0.24 8.60
CA VAL A 190 1.14 1.19 9.70
C VAL A 190 2.09 2.33 9.40
N ILE A 191 1.70 3.54 9.77
CA ILE A 191 2.55 4.72 9.66
C ILE A 191 3.30 4.91 10.97
N VAL A 192 4.61 4.97 10.90
CA VAL A 192 5.48 5.17 12.06
C VAL A 192 6.38 6.39 11.86
N PRO A 193 6.70 7.14 12.94
CA PRO A 193 7.64 8.25 12.85
C PRO A 193 9.05 7.74 12.59
N LEU A 194 9.78 8.45 11.71
CA LEU A 194 11.19 8.21 11.42
C LEU A 194 12.06 8.78 12.54
N THR A 195 12.14 8.09 13.64
CA THR A 195 13.07 8.44 14.72
C THR A 195 14.42 7.79 14.49
N SER A 196 15.51 8.50 14.78
CA SER A 196 16.88 8.07 14.51
C SER A 196 17.34 6.81 15.28
N SER A 197 16.54 6.31 16.19
CA SER A 197 16.84 5.13 16.98
C SER A 197 15.58 4.32 17.25
N GLY A 198 15.44 3.17 16.59
CA GLY A 198 14.45 2.22 17.04
C GLY A 198 13.35 1.85 16.09
N LEU A 199 13.52 2.04 14.75
CA LEU A 199 12.49 1.61 13.79
C LEU A 199 12.18 0.11 13.92
N ALA A 200 13.21 -0.75 14.05
CA ALA A 200 13.01 -2.17 14.33
C ALA A 200 12.21 -2.40 15.62
N THR A 201 12.52 -1.63 16.68
CA THR A 201 11.79 -1.69 17.96
C THR A 201 10.34 -1.29 17.80
N ALA A 202 10.05 -0.18 17.11
CA ALA A 202 8.70 0.29 16.88
C ALA A 202 7.87 -0.75 16.11
N LEU A 203 8.42 -1.31 15.03
CA LEU A 203 7.73 -2.32 14.21
C LEU A 203 7.47 -3.62 14.99
N VAL A 204 8.45 -4.13 15.74
CA VAL A 204 8.25 -5.34 16.55
C VAL A 204 7.25 -5.10 17.67
N ARG A 205 7.30 -3.95 18.35
CA ARG A 205 6.34 -3.58 19.38
C ARG A 205 4.90 -3.53 18.80
N SER A 206 4.72 -2.87 17.67
CA SER A 206 3.42 -2.81 16.99
C SER A 206 2.96 -4.20 16.52
N LEU A 207 3.87 -5.03 16.00
CA LEU A 207 3.55 -6.39 15.55
C LEU A 207 3.04 -7.27 16.70
N VAL A 208 3.72 -7.27 17.84
CA VAL A 208 3.32 -8.10 19.00
C VAL A 208 2.09 -7.55 19.73
N ALA A 209 1.83 -6.24 19.64
CA ALA A 209 0.60 -5.63 20.14
C ALA A 209 -0.64 -6.12 19.38
N GLY A 210 -0.46 -6.62 18.16
CA GLY A 210 -1.54 -7.18 17.34
C GLY A 210 -1.96 -6.30 16.16
N PRO A 211 -2.85 -6.83 15.30
CA PRO A 211 -3.30 -6.13 14.11
C PRO A 211 -4.17 -4.92 14.45
N THR A 212 -4.10 -3.88 13.60
CA THR A 212 -4.92 -2.69 13.74
C THR A 212 -6.43 -3.03 13.73
N PRO A 213 -7.28 -2.22 14.36
CA PRO A 213 -8.71 -2.53 14.54
C PRO A 213 -9.44 -2.84 13.23
N TRP A 214 -9.06 -2.18 12.13
CA TRP A 214 -9.75 -2.40 10.87
C TRP A 214 -9.46 -3.78 10.27
N ILE A 215 -8.20 -4.25 10.28
CA ILE A 215 -7.85 -5.54 9.65
C ILE A 215 -7.99 -6.73 10.61
N ALA A 216 -7.97 -6.51 11.92
CA ALA A 216 -8.00 -7.55 12.96
C ALA A 216 -9.05 -8.67 12.74
N PRO A 217 -10.32 -8.38 12.33
CA PRO A 217 -11.30 -9.44 12.09
C PRO A 217 -10.98 -10.36 10.91
N ALA A 218 -10.13 -9.94 9.96
CA ALA A 218 -9.76 -10.72 8.77
C ALA A 218 -8.48 -11.55 8.95
N VAL A 219 -7.68 -11.27 9.98
CA VAL A 219 -6.35 -11.86 10.16
C VAL A 219 -6.20 -12.54 11.52
N ARG A 220 -5.05 -13.21 11.71
CA ARG A 220 -4.61 -13.77 12.99
C ARG A 220 -3.12 -13.53 13.19
N THR A 221 -2.74 -13.32 14.44
CA THR A 221 -1.35 -13.38 14.88
C THR A 221 -0.99 -14.80 15.33
N ALA A 222 0.29 -15.15 15.18
CA ALA A 222 0.84 -16.38 15.75
C ALA A 222 1.50 -16.14 17.12
N PHE A 223 1.57 -14.89 17.58
CA PHE A 223 2.07 -14.59 18.92
C PHE A 223 1.03 -15.03 19.95
N PRO A 224 1.43 -15.83 20.96
CA PRO A 224 0.58 -16.11 22.12
C PRO A 224 0.14 -14.83 22.82
N GLU A 225 -1.05 -14.84 23.40
CA GLU A 225 -1.59 -13.70 24.14
C GLU A 225 -0.64 -13.28 25.28
N GLY A 226 -0.44 -11.97 25.45
CA GLY A 226 0.45 -11.41 26.45
C GLY A 226 1.95 -11.46 26.08
N THR A 227 2.31 -11.90 24.85
CA THR A 227 3.70 -11.77 24.36
C THR A 227 4.03 -10.30 24.17
N THR A 228 5.17 -9.87 24.71
CA THR A 228 5.75 -8.52 24.52
C THR A 228 7.26 -8.64 24.32
N LEU A 229 7.92 -7.52 24.06
CA LEU A 229 9.39 -7.46 24.15
C LEU A 229 9.82 -7.61 25.61
N ALA A 230 10.85 -8.43 25.86
CA ALA A 230 11.45 -8.58 27.19
C ALA A 230 12.32 -7.38 27.56
N LEU A 231 12.98 -6.79 26.57
CA LEU A 231 13.69 -5.51 26.65
C LEU A 231 12.93 -4.49 25.81
N ASP A 232 12.91 -3.24 26.23
CA ASP A 232 12.19 -2.17 25.52
C ASP A 232 12.92 -1.68 24.24
N SER A 233 13.69 -2.57 23.63
CA SER A 233 14.47 -2.31 22.42
C SER A 233 14.75 -3.58 21.63
N VAL A 234 14.95 -3.41 20.31
CA VAL A 234 15.41 -4.43 19.37
C VAL A 234 16.73 -3.92 18.78
N PRO A 235 17.88 -4.22 19.40
CA PRO A 235 19.16 -3.80 18.86
C PRO A 235 19.48 -4.54 17.56
N VAL A 236 20.12 -3.84 16.62
CA VAL A 236 20.66 -4.41 15.38
C VAL A 236 22.18 -4.50 15.53
N ILE A 237 22.71 -5.70 15.55
CA ILE A 237 24.15 -5.97 15.73
C ILE A 237 24.64 -6.75 14.50
N ASP A 238 25.61 -6.21 13.79
CA ASP A 238 26.16 -6.81 12.56
C ASP A 238 25.07 -7.20 11.53
N GLY A 239 24.04 -6.35 11.40
CA GLY A 239 22.91 -6.58 10.50
C GLY A 239 21.88 -7.61 11.01
N VAL A 240 21.98 -8.06 12.27
CA VAL A 240 21.03 -9.00 12.87
C VAL A 240 20.17 -8.30 13.92
N ALA A 241 18.85 -8.26 13.70
CA ALA A 241 17.91 -7.77 14.69
C ALA A 241 17.75 -8.78 15.83
N GLN A 242 18.05 -8.35 17.06
CA GLN A 242 17.98 -9.17 18.28
C GLN A 242 16.61 -8.98 18.94
N VAL A 243 15.68 -9.90 18.68
CA VAL A 243 14.31 -9.82 19.21
C VAL A 243 14.16 -10.69 20.43
N ASP A 244 14.23 -10.09 21.63
CA ASP A 244 14.03 -10.81 22.89
C ASP A 244 12.58 -10.69 23.35
N LEU A 245 11.88 -11.83 23.38
CA LEU A 245 10.46 -11.92 23.72
C LEU A 245 10.25 -12.43 25.14
N THR A 246 9.11 -12.08 25.72
CA THR A 246 8.71 -12.60 27.04
C THR A 246 8.36 -14.09 26.98
N PRO A 247 8.44 -14.81 28.14
CA PRO A 247 8.30 -16.27 28.21
C PRO A 247 6.99 -16.86 27.68
N GLN A 248 5.93 -16.04 27.48
CA GLN A 248 4.65 -16.47 26.92
C GLN A 248 4.82 -17.20 25.57
N VAL A 249 5.81 -16.81 24.78
CA VAL A 249 6.12 -17.43 23.49
C VAL A 249 6.55 -18.92 23.60
N LEU A 250 7.01 -19.36 24.78
CA LEU A 250 7.41 -20.74 25.02
C LEU A 250 6.20 -21.72 25.00
N ALA A 251 4.98 -21.22 25.21
CA ALA A 251 3.76 -22.00 25.11
C ALA A 251 3.40 -22.38 23.66
N ALA A 252 4.01 -21.71 22.66
CA ALA A 252 3.79 -22.01 21.25
C ALA A 252 4.40 -23.36 20.86
N ASP A 253 3.66 -24.17 20.10
CA ASP A 253 4.18 -25.37 19.44
C ASP A 253 5.12 -25.00 18.27
N ASP A 254 5.79 -26.00 17.71
CA ASP A 254 6.77 -25.79 16.63
C ASP A 254 6.18 -25.08 15.41
N MET A 255 4.96 -25.43 15.02
CA MET A 255 4.29 -24.80 13.87
C MET A 255 3.94 -23.33 14.18
N THR A 256 3.51 -23.03 15.37
CA THR A 256 3.23 -21.66 15.82
C THR A 256 4.52 -20.84 15.91
N ARG A 257 5.63 -21.44 16.38
CA ARG A 257 6.95 -20.78 16.38
C ARG A 257 7.46 -20.46 14.97
N GLN A 258 7.24 -21.35 14.00
CA GLN A 258 7.55 -21.05 12.60
C GLN A 258 6.75 -19.85 12.09
N LYS A 259 5.46 -19.78 12.40
CA LYS A 259 4.59 -18.68 11.98
C LYS A 259 4.95 -17.35 12.62
N LEU A 260 5.17 -17.30 13.94
CA LEU A 260 5.60 -16.05 14.59
C LEU A 260 6.97 -15.58 14.09
N SER A 261 7.86 -16.52 13.78
CA SER A 261 9.14 -16.23 13.16
C SER A 261 8.96 -15.63 11.77
N ALA A 262 8.06 -16.19 10.95
CA ALA A 262 7.73 -15.63 9.63
C ALA A 262 7.17 -14.21 9.74
N GLN A 263 6.31 -13.93 10.71
CA GLN A 263 5.78 -12.57 10.95
C GLN A 263 6.91 -11.58 11.25
N LEU A 264 7.86 -11.93 12.13
CA LEU A 264 9.01 -11.08 12.48
C LEU A 264 9.93 -10.84 11.28
N VAL A 265 10.31 -11.91 10.57
CA VAL A 265 11.22 -11.81 9.42
C VAL A 265 10.61 -10.93 8.33
N TRP A 266 9.33 -11.14 7.99
CA TRP A 266 8.66 -10.35 6.94
C TRP A 266 8.46 -8.90 7.34
N THR A 267 8.15 -8.62 8.62
CA THR A 267 7.99 -7.26 9.12
C THR A 267 9.30 -6.48 9.13
N LEU A 268 10.43 -7.14 9.44
CA LEU A 268 11.74 -6.50 9.53
C LEU A 268 12.50 -6.48 8.19
N ARG A 269 12.11 -7.34 7.22
CA ARG A 269 12.76 -7.49 5.92
C ARG A 269 12.95 -6.17 5.13
N PRO A 270 12.02 -5.19 5.17
CA PRO A 270 12.18 -3.94 4.42
C PRO A 270 13.27 -3.01 4.96
N LEU A 271 13.78 -3.25 6.18
CA LEU A 271 14.77 -2.39 6.80
C LEU A 271 16.17 -2.64 6.21
N PRO A 272 16.82 -1.62 5.63
CA PRO A 272 18.06 -1.81 4.86
C PRO A 272 19.26 -2.22 5.71
N ASP A 273 19.22 -1.95 6.99
CA ASP A 273 20.26 -2.30 7.98
C ASP A 273 20.08 -3.70 8.56
N ILE A 274 19.01 -4.44 8.17
CA ILE A 274 18.72 -5.77 8.67
C ILE A 274 18.89 -6.81 7.55
N SER A 275 19.81 -7.75 7.78
CA SER A 275 20.03 -8.92 6.92
C SER A 275 19.55 -10.23 7.53
N GLY A 276 19.30 -10.23 8.86
CA GLY A 276 18.83 -11.39 9.60
C GLY A 276 18.09 -11.03 10.89
N VAL A 277 17.35 -11.99 11.41
CA VAL A 277 16.57 -11.88 12.66
C VAL A 277 16.96 -13.02 13.58
N GLN A 278 17.27 -12.71 14.82
CA GLN A 278 17.46 -13.69 15.90
C GLN A 278 16.36 -13.50 16.93
N ILE A 279 15.65 -14.57 17.25
CA ILE A 279 14.59 -14.58 18.26
C ILE A 279 15.12 -15.24 19.53
N THR A 280 15.01 -14.54 20.66
CA THR A 280 15.42 -15.05 21.97
C THR A 280 14.28 -14.95 22.98
N VAL A 281 14.41 -15.68 24.08
CA VAL A 281 13.57 -15.57 25.28
C VAL A 281 14.49 -15.53 26.47
N ASN A 282 14.47 -14.43 27.23
CA ASN A 282 15.42 -14.17 28.31
C ASN A 282 16.89 -14.36 27.85
N GLY A 283 17.21 -13.87 26.65
CA GLY A 283 18.56 -13.96 26.07
C GLY A 283 18.95 -15.34 25.51
N GLN A 284 18.09 -16.38 25.61
CA GLN A 284 18.34 -17.70 25.05
C GLN A 284 17.65 -17.86 23.69
N PRO A 285 18.33 -18.40 22.65
CA PRO A 285 17.71 -18.61 21.34
C PRO A 285 16.42 -19.44 21.44
N LEU A 286 15.32 -18.93 20.85
CA LEU A 286 14.08 -19.68 20.70
C LEU A 286 14.26 -20.70 19.57
N PRO A 287 14.15 -22.01 19.84
CA PRO A 287 14.20 -23.01 18.79
C PRO A 287 13.02 -22.87 17.83
N VAL A 288 13.31 -22.72 16.53
CA VAL A 288 12.33 -22.70 15.45
C VAL A 288 12.73 -23.79 14.45
N SER A 289 11.88 -24.80 14.29
CA SER A 289 12.19 -25.95 13.44
C SER A 289 12.31 -25.53 11.95
N GLY A 290 13.34 -26.06 11.29
CA GLY A 290 13.56 -25.83 9.84
C GLY A 290 14.33 -24.59 9.49
N VAL A 291 14.76 -23.76 10.45
CA VAL A 291 15.58 -22.56 10.22
C VAL A 291 16.75 -22.49 11.22
N ALA A 292 17.80 -21.76 10.83
CA ALA A 292 18.93 -21.48 11.72
C ALA A 292 18.51 -20.49 12.84
N PRO A 293 19.24 -20.42 13.97
CA PRO A 293 18.98 -19.46 15.04
C PRO A 293 18.98 -18.00 14.56
N ILE A 294 19.88 -17.64 13.63
CA ILE A 294 19.84 -16.38 12.90
C ILE A 294 19.21 -16.65 11.55
N GLN A 295 18.04 -16.06 11.32
CA GLN A 295 17.23 -16.28 10.15
C GLN A 295 17.46 -15.16 9.13
N PRO A 296 18.00 -15.47 7.93
CA PRO A 296 18.10 -14.47 6.87
C PRO A 296 16.74 -13.85 6.52
N VAL A 297 16.72 -12.58 6.11
CA VAL A 297 15.49 -11.89 5.67
C VAL A 297 14.80 -12.54 4.46
N GLY A 298 15.50 -13.41 3.71
CA GLY A 298 14.93 -14.24 2.65
C GLY A 298 14.20 -15.50 3.13
N SER A 299 14.21 -15.79 4.44
CA SER A 299 13.48 -16.94 5.02
C SER A 299 11.96 -16.78 4.80
N TRP A 300 11.26 -17.91 4.79
CA TRP A 300 9.80 -17.95 4.68
C TRP A 300 9.22 -17.40 3.36
N SER A 301 9.98 -17.44 2.26
CA SER A 301 9.56 -16.96 0.93
C SER A 301 8.31 -17.65 0.38
N LEU A 302 8.02 -18.88 0.79
CA LEU A 302 6.79 -19.59 0.41
C LEU A 302 5.51 -18.99 1.01
N LEU A 303 5.63 -18.10 2.00
CA LEU A 303 4.52 -17.38 2.62
C LEU A 303 4.28 -16.00 2.01
N ASP A 304 4.92 -15.71 0.87
CA ASP A 304 4.82 -14.44 0.17
C ASP A 304 3.36 -14.06 -0.11
N PRO A 305 2.86 -12.95 0.43
CA PRO A 305 1.49 -12.50 0.18
C PRO A 305 1.25 -12.08 -1.26
N GLN A 306 2.31 -11.77 -1.98
CA GLN A 306 2.22 -11.35 -3.38
C GLN A 306 2.08 -12.55 -4.33
N GLY A 307 2.58 -13.71 -3.95
CA GLY A 307 2.29 -15.07 -4.44
C GLY A 307 2.03 -15.27 -5.93
N LEU A 308 2.63 -14.48 -6.81
CA LEU A 308 2.55 -14.74 -8.25
C LEU A 308 3.62 -15.77 -8.64
N PRO A 309 3.25 -16.79 -9.43
CA PRO A 309 4.26 -17.61 -10.08
C PRO A 309 5.23 -16.74 -10.89
N ASP A 310 6.52 -17.03 -10.83
CA ASP A 310 7.56 -16.27 -11.57
C ASP A 310 7.24 -16.11 -13.05
N GLN A 311 6.53 -17.08 -13.64
CA GLN A 311 6.11 -17.10 -15.04
C GLN A 311 4.73 -16.47 -15.29
N ALA A 312 4.07 -15.87 -14.28
CA ALA A 312 2.79 -15.21 -14.47
C ALA A 312 2.92 -14.10 -15.51
N THR A 313 2.10 -14.18 -16.54
CA THR A 313 2.05 -13.22 -17.65
C THR A 313 0.71 -12.54 -17.71
N GLY A 314 0.61 -11.40 -18.40
CA GLY A 314 -0.66 -10.78 -18.70
C GLY A 314 -1.46 -11.58 -19.75
N TYR A 315 -2.74 -11.35 -19.75
CA TYR A 315 -3.67 -11.86 -20.77
C TYR A 315 -4.50 -10.72 -21.34
N ALA A 316 -5.02 -10.91 -22.55
CA ALA A 316 -5.91 -9.96 -23.20
C ALA A 316 -6.84 -10.73 -24.14
N VAL A 317 -7.79 -10.06 -24.79
CA VAL A 317 -8.74 -10.70 -25.70
C VAL A 317 -8.72 -10.00 -27.05
N ASP A 318 -8.77 -10.78 -28.15
CA ASP A 318 -9.06 -10.30 -29.49
C ASP A 318 -9.97 -11.28 -30.24
N ARG A 319 -10.11 -11.13 -31.57
CA ARG A 319 -10.92 -12.02 -32.41
C ARG A 319 -10.45 -13.48 -32.42
N ARG A 320 -9.19 -13.75 -32.03
CA ARG A 320 -8.60 -15.10 -31.94
C ARG A 320 -8.95 -15.78 -30.62
N GLY A 321 -9.49 -15.04 -29.65
CA GLY A 321 -9.82 -15.48 -28.31
C GLY A 321 -8.92 -14.86 -27.26
N ILE A 322 -8.51 -15.65 -26.26
CA ILE A 322 -7.65 -15.21 -25.17
C ILE A 322 -6.19 -15.29 -25.62
N LEU A 323 -5.47 -14.20 -25.45
CA LEU A 323 -4.05 -14.05 -25.79
C LEU A 323 -3.22 -13.92 -24.51
N ARG A 324 -2.01 -14.44 -24.54
CA ARG A 324 -0.95 -14.14 -23.58
C ARG A 324 -0.22 -12.89 -24.00
N VAL A 325 0.02 -11.99 -23.05
CA VAL A 325 0.87 -10.80 -23.22
C VAL A 325 2.22 -11.13 -22.63
N ALA A 326 3.20 -11.41 -23.47
CA ALA A 326 4.56 -11.72 -23.03
C ALA A 326 5.28 -10.48 -22.49
N GLY A 327 6.38 -10.67 -21.74
CA GLY A 327 7.17 -9.60 -21.16
C GLY A 327 7.79 -8.63 -22.19
N ASP A 328 8.03 -9.08 -23.41
CA ASP A 328 8.47 -8.28 -24.57
C ASP A 328 7.31 -7.57 -25.31
N GLY A 329 6.06 -7.86 -24.92
CA GLY A 329 4.85 -7.33 -25.53
C GLY A 329 4.27 -8.21 -26.66
N ALA A 330 4.83 -9.39 -26.93
CA ALA A 330 4.27 -10.29 -27.93
C ALA A 330 2.89 -10.83 -27.50
N LEU A 331 1.93 -10.84 -28.46
CA LEU A 331 0.57 -11.36 -28.25
C LEU A 331 0.48 -12.77 -28.89
N THR A 332 0.35 -13.81 -28.05
CA THR A 332 0.24 -15.20 -28.49
C THR A 332 -1.11 -15.80 -28.09
N PRO A 333 -1.86 -16.43 -29.04
CA PRO A 333 -3.11 -17.11 -28.70
C PRO A 333 -2.89 -18.25 -27.67
N VAL A 334 -3.77 -18.33 -26.68
CA VAL A 334 -3.75 -19.37 -25.63
C VAL A 334 -5.01 -20.22 -25.68
N ALA A 335 -6.18 -19.57 -25.75
CA ALA A 335 -7.45 -20.25 -25.65
C ALA A 335 -8.51 -19.55 -26.51
N ARG A 336 -9.43 -20.36 -27.07
CA ARG A 336 -10.66 -19.85 -27.66
C ARG A 336 -11.85 -20.57 -27.06
N THR A 337 -12.66 -19.82 -26.33
CA THR A 337 -13.83 -20.35 -25.63
C THR A 337 -15.08 -20.28 -26.53
N LYS A 338 -16.09 -21.08 -26.20
CA LYS A 338 -17.44 -20.98 -26.79
C LYS A 338 -18.45 -20.86 -25.65
N PRO A 339 -19.17 -19.71 -25.52
CA PRO A 339 -19.07 -18.50 -26.36
C PRO A 339 -17.71 -17.77 -26.20
N ASP A 340 -17.40 -16.86 -27.13
CA ASP A 340 -16.28 -15.93 -26.99
C ASP A 340 -16.53 -15.05 -25.76
N LEU A 341 -15.48 -14.85 -24.93
CA LEU A 341 -15.56 -14.12 -23.66
C LEU A 341 -14.98 -12.71 -23.80
N VAL A 342 -15.61 -11.75 -23.15
CA VAL A 342 -15.11 -10.40 -22.93
C VAL A 342 -14.84 -10.17 -21.45
N PHE A 343 -14.03 -9.16 -21.09
CA PHE A 343 -13.64 -8.85 -19.70
C PHE A 343 -13.15 -10.09 -18.93
N PRO A 344 -12.07 -10.72 -19.37
CA PRO A 344 -11.56 -11.92 -18.72
C PRO A 344 -11.04 -11.61 -17.30
N GLY A 345 -11.19 -12.57 -16.40
CA GLY A 345 -10.44 -12.74 -15.16
C GLY A 345 -9.76 -14.10 -15.21
N VAL A 346 -8.48 -14.16 -14.88
CA VAL A 346 -7.69 -15.40 -14.90
C VAL A 346 -7.39 -15.84 -13.48
N SER A 347 -7.54 -17.14 -13.17
CA SER A 347 -7.24 -17.68 -11.85
C SER A 347 -5.75 -17.54 -11.50
N LEU A 348 -5.42 -17.47 -10.21
CA LEU A 348 -4.04 -17.26 -9.72
C LEU A 348 -3.04 -18.28 -10.30
N ASP A 349 -3.48 -19.55 -10.42
CA ASP A 349 -2.68 -20.64 -10.99
C ASP A 349 -2.68 -20.66 -12.53
N SER A 350 -3.35 -19.68 -13.16
CA SER A 350 -3.52 -19.60 -14.62
C SER A 350 -4.14 -20.84 -15.27
N SER A 351 -4.89 -21.65 -14.51
CA SER A 351 -5.56 -22.85 -15.04
C SER A 351 -6.94 -22.56 -15.63
N LYS A 352 -7.57 -21.47 -15.20
CA LYS A 352 -8.95 -21.12 -15.54
C LYS A 352 -9.11 -19.67 -15.95
N VAL A 353 -10.12 -19.43 -16.75
CA VAL A 353 -10.60 -18.10 -17.10
C VAL A 353 -12.07 -17.98 -16.76
N ALA A 354 -12.46 -16.89 -16.14
CA ALA A 354 -13.83 -16.41 -16.09
C ALA A 354 -13.99 -15.22 -17.01
N GLY A 355 -15.14 -15.04 -17.65
CA GLY A 355 -15.38 -13.90 -18.51
C GLY A 355 -16.87 -13.73 -18.80
N LEU A 356 -17.20 -12.59 -19.38
CA LEU A 356 -18.59 -12.24 -19.66
C LEU A 356 -18.97 -12.58 -21.09
N SER A 357 -20.27 -12.83 -21.31
CA SER A 357 -20.86 -12.78 -22.65
C SER A 357 -20.73 -11.37 -23.25
N ALA A 358 -20.78 -11.26 -24.57
CA ALA A 358 -20.65 -9.99 -25.28
C ALA A 358 -21.69 -8.92 -24.86
N ASP A 359 -22.86 -9.34 -24.37
CA ASP A 359 -23.92 -8.46 -23.84
C ASP A 359 -23.69 -8.07 -22.35
N GLY A 360 -22.64 -8.61 -21.71
CA GLY A 360 -22.30 -8.35 -20.30
C GLY A 360 -23.28 -8.93 -19.27
N ARG A 361 -24.18 -9.86 -19.68
CA ARG A 361 -25.26 -10.36 -18.81
C ARG A 361 -25.00 -11.75 -18.23
N SER A 362 -24.07 -12.51 -18.79
CA SER A 362 -23.76 -13.86 -18.32
C SER A 362 -22.29 -14.01 -18.00
N LEU A 363 -21.99 -14.62 -16.85
CA LEU A 363 -20.66 -15.03 -16.46
C LEU A 363 -20.42 -16.49 -16.87
N TYR A 364 -19.30 -16.74 -17.51
CA TYR A 364 -18.84 -18.08 -17.88
C TYR A 364 -17.48 -18.39 -17.25
N GLU A 365 -17.22 -19.66 -17.02
CA GLU A 365 -15.93 -20.20 -16.58
C GLU A 365 -15.48 -21.28 -17.56
N ALA A 366 -14.19 -21.29 -17.92
CA ALA A 366 -13.59 -22.29 -18.78
C ALA A 366 -12.15 -22.60 -18.31
N PRO A 367 -11.59 -23.78 -18.62
CA PRO A 367 -10.16 -23.99 -18.57
C PRO A 367 -9.42 -23.05 -19.52
N LEU A 368 -8.20 -22.63 -19.15
CA LEU A 368 -7.37 -21.75 -19.97
C LEU A 368 -6.48 -22.51 -20.97
N ASP A 369 -6.68 -23.82 -21.10
CA ASP A 369 -6.00 -24.69 -22.08
C ASP A 369 -6.62 -24.66 -23.51
N GLY A 370 -7.69 -23.92 -23.67
CA GLY A 370 -8.28 -23.58 -24.97
C GLY A 370 -9.18 -24.61 -25.61
N THR A 371 -9.46 -25.72 -24.97
CA THR A 371 -10.16 -26.86 -25.58
C THR A 371 -11.59 -27.08 -25.10
N ALA A 372 -12.00 -26.44 -24.01
CA ALA A 372 -13.28 -26.70 -23.37
C ALA A 372 -14.36 -25.66 -23.69
N THR A 373 -15.62 -26.12 -23.73
CA THR A 373 -16.78 -25.25 -23.76
C THR A 373 -16.93 -24.54 -22.42
N ALA A 374 -17.12 -23.23 -22.44
CA ALA A 374 -17.30 -22.42 -21.25
C ALA A 374 -18.65 -22.77 -20.57
N VAL A 375 -18.60 -22.93 -19.25
CA VAL A 375 -19.77 -23.25 -18.42
C VAL A 375 -20.33 -21.95 -17.85
N ARG A 376 -21.63 -21.72 -18.10
CA ARG A 376 -22.31 -20.55 -17.52
C ARG A 376 -22.48 -20.72 -16.02
N ARG A 377 -21.99 -19.75 -15.25
CA ARG A 377 -22.04 -19.74 -13.77
C ARG A 377 -23.10 -18.81 -13.21
N TYR A 378 -23.42 -17.73 -13.95
CA TYR A 378 -24.41 -16.75 -13.50
C TYR A 378 -25.06 -16.03 -14.68
N THR A 379 -26.27 -15.54 -14.47
CA THR A 379 -26.96 -14.61 -15.38
C THR A 379 -27.58 -13.49 -14.57
N GLY A 380 -27.30 -12.25 -14.93
CA GLY A 380 -27.76 -11.05 -14.27
C GLY A 380 -28.15 -9.94 -15.23
N THR A 381 -28.10 -8.72 -14.74
CA THR A 381 -28.55 -7.53 -15.47
C THR A 381 -27.39 -6.89 -16.25
N GLN A 382 -26.29 -6.56 -15.54
CA GLN A 382 -25.07 -5.96 -16.09
C GLN A 382 -23.90 -6.28 -15.15
N LEU A 383 -23.05 -7.20 -15.57
CA LEU A 383 -21.98 -7.71 -14.74
C LEU A 383 -20.71 -6.87 -14.89
N SER A 384 -19.98 -6.67 -13.80
CA SER A 384 -18.61 -6.16 -13.84
C SER A 384 -17.62 -7.24 -14.25
N ARG A 385 -16.39 -6.86 -14.61
CA ARG A 385 -15.27 -7.80 -14.78
C ARG A 385 -15.15 -8.72 -13.57
N PRO A 386 -14.98 -10.04 -13.77
CA PRO A 386 -14.75 -10.97 -12.67
C PRO A 386 -13.31 -10.86 -12.12
N SER A 387 -13.17 -11.01 -10.81
CA SER A 387 -11.90 -11.14 -10.09
C SER A 387 -11.87 -12.51 -9.40
N TRP A 388 -10.75 -13.21 -9.48
CA TRP A 388 -10.55 -14.46 -8.79
C TRP A 388 -9.92 -14.23 -7.43
N ASP A 389 -10.32 -15.00 -6.43
CA ASP A 389 -9.60 -15.07 -5.18
C ASP A 389 -8.73 -16.35 -5.11
N ARG A 390 -7.87 -16.41 -4.10
CA ARG A 390 -6.97 -17.54 -3.86
C ARG A 390 -7.67 -18.88 -3.56
N SER A 391 -8.94 -18.87 -3.17
CA SER A 391 -9.74 -20.06 -2.94
C SER A 391 -10.41 -20.60 -4.22
N GLY A 392 -10.24 -19.91 -5.35
CA GLY A 392 -10.87 -20.21 -6.62
C GLY A 392 -12.31 -19.73 -6.71
N ALA A 393 -12.75 -18.82 -5.85
CA ALA A 393 -14.03 -18.17 -5.98
C ALA A 393 -13.94 -16.97 -6.94
N ILE A 394 -15.01 -16.70 -7.68
CA ILE A 394 -15.12 -15.62 -8.66
C ILE A 394 -16.02 -14.53 -8.09
N TRP A 395 -15.48 -13.32 -7.99
CA TRP A 395 -16.12 -12.15 -7.44
C TRP A 395 -16.48 -11.17 -8.54
N PHE A 396 -17.68 -10.63 -8.52
CA PHE A 396 -18.11 -9.58 -9.45
C PHE A 396 -19.32 -8.83 -8.90
N VAL A 397 -19.63 -7.70 -9.49
CA VAL A 397 -20.83 -6.92 -9.20
C VAL A 397 -21.87 -7.17 -10.32
N ASP A 398 -23.10 -7.51 -9.95
CA ASP A 398 -24.25 -7.40 -10.81
C ASP A 398 -24.92 -6.04 -10.52
N ARG A 399 -24.73 -5.08 -11.42
CA ARG A 399 -25.19 -3.68 -11.22
C ARG A 399 -26.68 -3.63 -10.97
N GLY A 400 -27.08 -2.89 -9.95
CA GLY A 400 -28.46 -2.82 -9.47
C GLY A 400 -28.84 -3.95 -8.49
N THR A 401 -28.01 -5.00 -8.37
CA THR A 401 -28.21 -6.14 -7.46
C THR A 401 -27.18 -6.17 -6.34
N GLY A 402 -25.91 -5.85 -6.64
CA GLY A 402 -24.81 -5.81 -5.70
C GLY A 402 -23.74 -6.86 -5.95
N LEU A 403 -22.95 -7.15 -4.92
CA LEU A 403 -21.82 -8.07 -4.97
C LEU A 403 -22.27 -9.53 -5.02
N VAL A 404 -21.69 -10.29 -5.92
CA VAL A 404 -21.94 -11.73 -6.11
C VAL A 404 -20.62 -12.49 -6.06
N VAL A 405 -20.63 -13.66 -5.42
CA VAL A 405 -19.49 -14.58 -5.35
C VAL A 405 -19.93 -15.94 -5.88
N VAL A 406 -19.18 -16.50 -6.84
CA VAL A 406 -19.36 -17.87 -7.30
C VAL A 406 -18.30 -18.74 -6.63
N GLN A 407 -18.73 -19.62 -5.74
CA GLN A 407 -17.88 -20.55 -5.01
C GLN A 407 -18.38 -21.98 -5.21
N GLY A 408 -17.49 -22.92 -5.58
CA GLY A 408 -17.88 -24.30 -5.87
C GLY A 408 -18.97 -24.42 -6.95
N GLY A 409 -19.02 -23.48 -7.91
CA GLY A 409 -20.01 -23.41 -8.97
C GLY A 409 -21.37 -22.84 -8.55
N LYS A 410 -21.55 -22.41 -7.30
CA LYS A 410 -22.78 -21.80 -6.79
C LYS A 410 -22.59 -20.28 -6.63
N ALA A 411 -23.53 -19.49 -7.15
CA ALA A 411 -23.55 -18.06 -7.00
C ALA A 411 -24.28 -17.68 -5.70
N VAL A 412 -23.64 -16.83 -4.89
CA VAL A 412 -24.18 -16.32 -3.64
C VAL A 412 -24.05 -14.79 -3.63
N ARG A 413 -25.10 -14.11 -3.20
CA ARG A 413 -25.09 -12.68 -2.96
C ARG A 413 -24.41 -12.37 -1.63
N VAL A 414 -23.53 -11.38 -1.62
CA VAL A 414 -22.82 -10.93 -0.41
C VAL A 414 -23.11 -9.44 -0.21
N GLY A 415 -23.80 -9.09 0.87
CA GLY A 415 -24.01 -7.69 1.23
C GLY A 415 -22.73 -7.06 1.75
N VAL A 416 -22.53 -5.77 1.45
CA VAL A 416 -21.41 -4.98 1.99
C VAL A 416 -21.89 -4.23 3.23
N GLY A 417 -21.48 -4.70 4.41
CA GLY A 417 -21.85 -4.11 5.68
C GLY A 417 -21.09 -2.82 5.97
N GLY A 418 -21.82 -1.78 6.44
CA GLY A 418 -21.21 -0.50 6.82
C GLY A 418 -20.92 0.46 5.67
N LEU A 419 -21.62 0.32 4.55
CA LEU A 419 -21.55 1.31 3.47
C LEU A 419 -21.89 2.72 4.00
N PRO A 420 -21.24 3.78 3.48
CA PRO A 420 -21.52 5.16 3.87
C PRO A 420 -22.99 5.55 3.62
N SER A 421 -23.48 6.52 4.37
CA SER A 421 -24.84 7.04 4.19
C SER A 421 -25.11 7.44 2.73
N GLY A 422 -26.26 7.01 2.20
CA GLY A 422 -26.67 7.25 0.82
C GLY A 422 -26.03 6.31 -0.20
N VAL A 423 -25.20 5.36 0.21
CA VAL A 423 -24.63 4.31 -0.62
C VAL A 423 -25.30 2.97 -0.29
N THR A 424 -25.69 2.22 -1.30
CA THR A 424 -26.31 0.89 -1.19
C THR A 424 -25.57 -0.12 -2.07
N ASP A 425 -25.91 -1.40 -1.95
CA ASP A 425 -25.37 -2.43 -2.84
C ASP A 425 -25.59 -2.12 -4.33
N ALA A 426 -26.68 -1.41 -4.67
CA ALA A 426 -26.96 -0.94 -6.03
C ALA A 426 -26.00 0.16 -6.51
N SER A 427 -25.27 0.80 -5.61
CA SER A 427 -24.23 1.80 -5.94
C SER A 427 -22.91 1.17 -6.36
N LEU A 428 -22.73 -0.12 -6.16
CA LEU A 428 -21.52 -0.85 -6.52
C LEU A 428 -21.43 -1.01 -8.04
N LEU A 429 -20.26 -0.72 -8.60
CA LEU A 429 -20.01 -0.78 -10.04
C LEU A 429 -19.01 -1.86 -10.45
N SER A 430 -17.99 -2.10 -9.63
CA SER A 430 -16.95 -3.09 -9.86
C SER A 430 -16.35 -3.54 -8.54
N ALA A 431 -15.72 -4.72 -8.53
CA ALA A 431 -15.05 -5.30 -7.37
C ALA A 431 -13.80 -6.06 -7.81
N ALA A 432 -12.71 -5.93 -7.04
CA ALA A 432 -11.48 -6.71 -7.20
C ALA A 432 -10.96 -7.17 -5.84
N VAL A 433 -10.71 -8.46 -5.69
CA VAL A 433 -10.20 -9.07 -4.45
C VAL A 433 -8.69 -8.93 -4.41
N SER A 434 -8.13 -8.59 -3.24
CA SER A 434 -6.68 -8.66 -3.03
C SER A 434 -6.18 -10.11 -3.08
N ARG A 435 -4.92 -10.31 -3.46
CA ARG A 435 -4.33 -11.65 -3.62
C ARG A 435 -4.33 -12.46 -2.33
N ASP A 436 -4.15 -11.80 -1.19
CA ASP A 436 -4.26 -12.42 0.13
C ASP A 436 -5.70 -12.79 0.51
N GLY A 437 -6.70 -12.28 -0.22
CA GLY A 437 -8.11 -12.56 -0.02
C GLY A 437 -8.73 -11.87 1.20
N THR A 438 -8.07 -10.85 1.77
CA THR A 438 -8.54 -10.14 2.97
C THR A 438 -9.17 -8.78 2.67
N ARG A 439 -8.93 -8.24 1.47
CA ARG A 439 -9.44 -6.93 1.04
C ARG A 439 -10.23 -7.03 -0.26
N LEU A 440 -11.23 -6.20 -0.39
CA LEU A 440 -12.03 -6.02 -1.59
C LEU A 440 -11.99 -4.55 -2.01
N ALA A 441 -11.36 -4.27 -3.13
CA ALA A 441 -11.45 -2.97 -3.76
C ALA A 441 -12.78 -2.86 -4.51
N LEU A 442 -13.46 -1.73 -4.34
CA LEU A 442 -14.79 -1.45 -4.90
C LEU A 442 -14.76 -0.13 -5.65
N LEU A 443 -15.40 -0.07 -6.81
CA LEU A 443 -15.85 1.19 -7.40
C LEU A 443 -17.28 1.45 -6.96
N VAL A 444 -17.49 2.60 -6.33
CA VAL A 444 -18.78 2.96 -5.71
C VAL A 444 -19.27 4.28 -6.29
N ARG A 445 -20.51 4.29 -6.80
CA ARG A 445 -21.17 5.51 -7.24
C ARG A 445 -21.77 6.26 -6.06
N ARG A 446 -21.39 7.52 -5.92
CA ARG A 446 -21.93 8.42 -4.90
C ARG A 446 -22.36 9.74 -5.54
N GLY A 447 -23.64 9.90 -5.79
CA GLY A 447 -24.15 11.01 -6.59
C GLY A 447 -23.59 10.96 -8.01
N THR A 448 -22.88 12.01 -8.42
CA THR A 448 -22.21 12.11 -9.74
C THR A 448 -20.79 11.56 -9.76
N ARG A 449 -20.21 11.18 -8.61
CA ARG A 449 -18.84 10.69 -8.50
C ARG A 449 -18.78 9.17 -8.49
N VAL A 450 -17.69 8.62 -9.00
CA VAL A 450 -17.31 7.22 -8.84
C VAL A 450 -16.00 7.17 -8.07
N GLU A 451 -16.06 6.61 -6.85
CA GLU A 451 -14.98 6.63 -5.89
C GLU A 451 -14.46 5.21 -5.62
N PRO A 452 -13.13 5.01 -5.50
CA PRO A 452 -12.60 3.75 -5.02
C PRO A 452 -12.76 3.65 -3.50
N MET A 453 -13.16 2.48 -3.05
CA MET A 453 -13.23 2.12 -1.63
C MET A 453 -12.57 0.76 -1.41
N ILE A 454 -12.10 0.51 -0.19
CA ILE A 454 -11.60 -0.80 0.22
C ILE A 454 -12.45 -1.30 1.37
N ALA A 455 -13.02 -2.49 1.22
CA ALA A 455 -13.73 -3.21 2.27
C ALA A 455 -12.90 -4.40 2.76
N ARG A 456 -13.15 -4.83 3.98
CA ARG A 456 -12.54 -6.00 4.58
C ARG A 456 -13.33 -7.25 4.25
N ILE A 457 -12.62 -8.33 3.88
CA ILE A 457 -13.19 -9.67 3.69
C ILE A 457 -12.88 -10.50 4.93
N GLU A 458 -13.91 -10.96 5.62
CA GLU A 458 -13.83 -11.86 6.76
C GLU A 458 -14.29 -13.26 6.34
N ARG A 459 -13.45 -14.28 6.57
CA ARG A 459 -13.73 -15.67 6.20
C ARG A 459 -13.91 -16.53 7.43
N PHE A 460 -15.00 -17.30 7.47
CA PHE A 460 -15.34 -18.25 8.54
C PHE A 460 -15.73 -19.58 7.89
N GLY A 461 -14.74 -20.41 7.57
CA GLY A 461 -14.95 -21.57 6.70
C GLY A 461 -15.44 -21.13 5.32
N ASP A 462 -16.55 -21.70 4.87
CA ASP A 462 -17.17 -21.36 3.57
C ASP A 462 -17.95 -20.04 3.58
N ASN A 463 -18.18 -19.45 4.75
CA ASN A 463 -18.91 -18.20 4.86
C ASN A 463 -17.99 -17.01 4.66
N VAL A 464 -18.45 -16.06 3.86
CA VAL A 464 -17.76 -14.81 3.57
C VAL A 464 -18.62 -13.63 4.00
N ARG A 465 -18.00 -12.69 4.68
CA ARG A 465 -18.60 -11.40 5.04
C ARG A 465 -17.71 -10.28 4.50
N VAL A 466 -18.34 -9.26 3.93
CA VAL A 466 -17.65 -8.03 3.48
C VAL A 466 -18.14 -6.88 4.34
N THR A 467 -17.21 -6.19 5.00
CA THR A 467 -17.57 -5.16 6.00
C THR A 467 -16.59 -3.99 5.98
N ALA A 468 -16.96 -2.94 6.72
CA ALA A 468 -16.13 -1.79 7.02
C ALA A 468 -15.47 -1.15 5.77
N PRO A 469 -16.26 -0.84 4.71
CA PRO A 469 -15.73 -0.14 3.56
C PRO A 469 -15.23 1.25 3.98
N ARG A 470 -14.03 1.60 3.53
CA ARG A 470 -13.40 2.90 3.77
C ARG A 470 -12.88 3.50 2.47
N ARG A 471 -12.78 4.80 2.41
CA ARG A 471 -12.20 5.52 1.27
C ARG A 471 -10.71 5.23 1.19
N THR A 472 -10.21 5.22 -0.01
CA THR A 472 -8.76 5.09 -0.24
C THR A 472 -8.09 6.45 -0.38
N GLU A 473 -8.76 7.41 -1.05
CA GLU A 473 -8.23 8.75 -1.31
C GLU A 473 -9.37 9.73 -1.67
N SER A 474 -9.17 11.00 -1.37
CA SER A 474 -10.16 12.06 -1.61
C SER A 474 -10.01 12.79 -2.94
N ILE A 475 -8.86 12.67 -3.60
CA ILE A 475 -8.55 13.41 -4.84
C ILE A 475 -9.24 12.84 -6.09
N ILE A 476 -9.63 11.56 -6.07
CA ILE A 476 -10.24 10.91 -7.23
C ILE A 476 -11.68 11.38 -7.39
N THR A 477 -11.99 11.96 -8.54
CA THR A 477 -13.32 12.49 -8.86
C THR A 477 -14.16 11.51 -9.67
N GLU A 478 -13.54 10.76 -10.57
CA GLU A 478 -14.21 9.74 -11.36
C GLU A 478 -13.25 8.58 -11.66
N ALA A 479 -13.46 7.46 -10.98
CA ALA A 479 -12.75 6.22 -11.24
C ALA A 479 -13.47 5.38 -12.31
N ILE A 480 -12.71 4.83 -13.25
CA ILE A 480 -13.20 4.03 -14.38
C ILE A 480 -12.96 2.54 -14.12
N ASP A 481 -11.75 2.19 -13.72
CA ASP A 481 -11.35 0.81 -13.44
C ASP A 481 -10.29 0.77 -12.32
N LEU A 482 -10.12 -0.39 -11.71
CA LEU A 482 -9.14 -0.61 -10.65
C LEU A 482 -8.55 -2.02 -10.71
N ALA A 483 -7.32 -2.16 -10.22
CA ALA A 483 -6.63 -3.44 -10.09
C ALA A 483 -5.63 -3.39 -8.92
N TRP A 484 -5.47 -4.50 -8.20
CA TRP A 484 -4.40 -4.64 -7.21
C TRP A 484 -3.05 -4.78 -7.91
N GLU A 485 -2.11 -3.86 -7.63
CA GLU A 485 -0.74 -3.92 -8.12
C GLU A 485 0.08 -4.90 -7.28
N ASP A 486 -0.09 -4.83 -5.97
CA ASP A 486 0.46 -5.77 -5.01
C ASP A 486 -0.54 -6.00 -3.85
N ALA A 487 -0.06 -6.45 -2.68
CA ALA A 487 -0.91 -6.79 -1.56
C ALA A 487 -1.57 -5.58 -0.87
N ASP A 488 -0.97 -4.39 -1.01
CA ASP A 488 -1.41 -3.14 -0.36
C ASP A 488 -1.40 -1.90 -1.28
N THR A 489 -1.06 -2.05 -2.56
CA THR A 489 -1.12 -0.97 -3.55
C THR A 489 -2.26 -1.21 -4.55
N LEU A 490 -3.16 -0.25 -4.65
CA LEU A 490 -4.28 -0.25 -5.59
C LEU A 490 -4.01 0.71 -6.74
N ALA A 491 -3.95 0.21 -7.97
CA ALA A 491 -3.94 1.04 -9.16
C ALA A 491 -5.37 1.39 -9.58
N VAL A 492 -5.63 2.66 -9.85
CA VAL A 492 -6.94 3.19 -10.27
C VAL A 492 -6.79 3.98 -11.56
N LEU A 493 -7.56 3.65 -12.57
CA LEU A 493 -7.72 4.45 -13.79
C LEU A 493 -8.86 5.44 -13.58
N GLY A 494 -8.60 6.73 -13.74
CA GLY A 494 -9.63 7.74 -13.49
C GLY A 494 -9.14 9.17 -13.67
N THR A 495 -9.86 10.13 -13.08
CA THR A 495 -9.52 11.55 -13.09
C THR A 495 -9.44 12.09 -11.66
N SER A 496 -8.54 13.06 -11.41
CA SER A 496 -8.33 13.69 -10.10
C SER A 496 -8.52 15.22 -10.19
N GLY A 497 -9.69 15.68 -10.64
CA GLY A 497 -10.00 17.11 -10.79
C GLY A 497 -9.39 17.75 -12.05
N ALA A 498 -8.44 17.12 -12.72
CA ALA A 498 -7.95 17.48 -14.05
C ALA A 498 -8.86 16.87 -15.12
N SER A 499 -8.88 17.48 -16.30
CA SER A 499 -9.65 16.94 -17.43
C SER A 499 -9.01 15.72 -18.09
N SER A 500 -7.78 15.39 -17.75
CA SER A 500 -7.01 14.30 -18.34
C SER A 500 -7.16 13.01 -17.54
N LEU A 501 -7.23 11.89 -18.25
CA LEU A 501 -7.23 10.56 -17.68
C LEU A 501 -5.84 10.16 -17.19
N GLU A 502 -5.76 9.58 -16.01
CA GLU A 502 -4.52 9.17 -15.37
C GLU A 502 -4.66 7.81 -14.66
N VAL A 503 -3.55 7.15 -14.42
CA VAL A 503 -3.43 6.02 -13.51
C VAL A 503 -2.86 6.53 -12.20
N LEU A 504 -3.59 6.29 -11.12
CA LEU A 504 -3.19 6.63 -9.75
C LEU A 504 -2.85 5.33 -9.01
N GLN A 505 -1.69 5.28 -8.41
CA GLN A 505 -1.28 4.20 -7.53
C GLN A 505 -1.45 4.67 -6.08
N LEU A 506 -2.30 3.99 -5.35
CA LEU A 506 -2.74 4.33 -4.00
C LEU A 506 -2.21 3.28 -3.04
N ASP A 507 -1.32 3.66 -2.15
CA ASP A 507 -0.87 2.77 -1.09
C ASP A 507 -1.95 2.69 0.00
N VAL A 508 -2.46 1.50 0.27
CA VAL A 508 -3.46 1.27 1.32
C VAL A 508 -2.83 1.54 2.68
N GLY A 509 -3.42 2.46 3.45
CA GLY A 509 -2.87 2.84 4.75
C GLY A 509 -1.75 3.90 4.69
N SER A 510 -1.63 4.63 3.56
CA SER A 510 -0.75 5.78 3.42
C SER A 510 -1.46 6.91 2.67
N PRO A 511 -1.15 8.19 2.96
CA PRO A 511 -1.66 9.32 2.19
C PRO A 511 -0.95 9.50 0.84
N GLN A 512 0.04 8.69 0.53
CA GLN A 512 0.86 8.86 -0.68
C GLN A 512 0.13 8.37 -1.93
N VAL A 513 0.18 9.18 -2.99
CA VAL A 513 -0.42 8.87 -4.30
C VAL A 513 0.61 9.14 -5.40
N ARG A 514 0.95 8.10 -6.14
CA ARG A 514 1.77 8.23 -7.35
C ARG A 514 0.86 8.38 -8.57
N ARG A 515 1.20 9.30 -9.48
CA ARG A 515 0.38 9.62 -10.65
C ARG A 515 1.15 9.43 -11.93
N MET A 516 0.49 8.90 -12.96
CA MET A 516 1.00 8.90 -14.32
C MET A 516 -0.14 9.10 -15.31
N GLY A 517 0.11 9.85 -16.37
CA GLY A 517 -0.87 10.02 -17.44
C GLY A 517 -1.25 8.66 -18.07
N ALA A 518 -2.51 8.48 -18.44
CA ALA A 518 -2.98 7.28 -19.13
C ALA A 518 -3.02 7.49 -20.65
N PRO A 519 -2.97 6.40 -21.47
CA PRO A 519 -3.23 6.49 -22.91
C PRO A 519 -4.62 7.05 -23.21
N GLU A 520 -4.74 7.82 -24.27
CA GLU A 520 -6.03 8.33 -24.72
C GLU A 520 -7.01 7.18 -25.01
N GLY A 521 -8.25 7.32 -24.54
CA GLY A 521 -9.29 6.31 -24.69
C GLY A 521 -9.11 5.07 -23.80
N ALA A 522 -8.28 5.15 -22.74
CA ALA A 522 -8.12 4.08 -21.76
C ALA A 522 -9.45 3.79 -21.05
N VAL A 523 -9.82 2.51 -20.93
CA VAL A 523 -11.08 2.06 -20.32
C VAL A 523 -10.90 0.91 -19.33
N THR A 524 -9.77 0.20 -19.37
CA THR A 524 -9.47 -0.89 -18.45
C THR A 524 -8.02 -0.85 -17.99
N LEU A 525 -7.78 -1.36 -16.78
CA LEU A 525 -6.47 -1.40 -16.13
C LEU A 525 -6.20 -2.81 -15.62
N ALA A 526 -4.96 -3.27 -15.75
CA ALA A 526 -4.47 -4.47 -15.10
C ALA A 526 -3.13 -4.21 -14.44
N ALA A 527 -2.96 -4.77 -13.25
CA ALA A 527 -1.77 -4.64 -12.43
C ALA A 527 -1.43 -5.97 -11.76
N ALA A 528 -0.16 -6.16 -11.45
CA ALA A 528 0.33 -7.33 -10.69
C ALA A 528 1.71 -7.06 -10.11
N PRO A 529 2.10 -7.73 -9.00
CA PRO A 529 3.38 -7.52 -8.34
C PRO A 529 4.57 -7.72 -9.27
N GLY A 530 5.45 -6.72 -9.31
CA GLY A 530 6.66 -6.76 -10.12
C GLY A 530 6.42 -6.85 -11.64
N ARG A 531 5.21 -6.54 -12.11
CA ARG A 531 4.83 -6.51 -13.53
C ARG A 531 4.51 -5.08 -13.98
N ALA A 532 4.72 -4.82 -15.26
CA ALA A 532 4.30 -3.55 -15.84
C ALA A 532 2.78 -3.40 -15.82
N LEU A 533 2.28 -2.22 -15.53
CA LEU A 533 0.86 -1.92 -15.68
C LEU A 533 0.43 -2.11 -17.14
N LEU A 534 -0.76 -2.66 -17.34
CA LEU A 534 -1.38 -2.77 -18.66
C LEU A 534 -2.66 -1.93 -18.69
N VAL A 535 -2.83 -1.16 -19.74
CA VAL A 535 -4.05 -0.39 -19.98
C VAL A 535 -4.65 -0.81 -21.31
N GLY A 536 -5.96 -1.05 -21.30
CA GLY A 536 -6.74 -1.36 -22.50
C GLY A 536 -7.57 -0.17 -22.94
N THR A 537 -7.54 0.10 -24.24
CA THR A 537 -8.50 0.97 -24.94
C THR A 537 -9.55 0.13 -25.67
N ALA A 538 -10.43 0.76 -26.43
CA ALA A 538 -11.42 0.05 -27.25
C ALA A 538 -10.79 -0.88 -28.30
N THR A 539 -9.52 -0.68 -28.69
CA THR A 539 -8.88 -1.42 -29.79
C THR A 539 -7.50 -1.95 -29.48
N SER A 540 -6.81 -1.42 -28.48
CA SER A 540 -5.39 -1.70 -28.25
C SER A 540 -5.06 -1.86 -26.78
N VAL A 541 -4.02 -2.63 -26.50
CA VAL A 541 -3.40 -2.74 -25.18
C VAL A 541 -2.08 -1.97 -25.18
N PHE A 542 -1.83 -1.27 -24.08
CA PHE A 542 -0.60 -0.53 -23.80
C PHE A 542 0.05 -1.08 -22.54
N ARG A 543 1.36 -1.05 -22.50
CA ARG A 543 2.19 -1.43 -21.36
C ARG A 543 2.96 -0.21 -20.85
N ASN A 544 3.01 -0.05 -19.55
CA ASN A 544 3.86 0.95 -18.92
C ASN A 544 5.34 0.59 -19.06
N THR A 545 6.16 1.59 -19.40
CA THR A 545 7.61 1.50 -19.50
C THR A 545 8.24 2.69 -18.78
N GLY A 546 8.24 2.65 -17.44
CA GLY A 546 8.62 3.79 -16.60
C GLY A 546 7.55 4.89 -16.62
N SER A 547 7.88 6.06 -17.15
CA SER A 547 6.94 7.21 -17.23
C SER A 547 6.08 7.24 -18.50
N THR A 548 6.26 6.29 -19.42
CA THR A 548 5.59 6.28 -20.73
C THR A 548 4.80 5.00 -20.98
N TRP A 549 3.95 5.01 -22.01
CA TRP A 549 3.15 3.87 -22.43
C TRP A 549 3.58 3.41 -23.82
N THR A 550 3.88 2.13 -23.96
CA THR A 550 4.21 1.50 -25.23
C THR A 550 3.03 0.64 -25.68
N ARG A 551 2.61 0.80 -26.93
CA ARG A 551 1.55 -0.02 -27.52
C ARG A 551 2.03 -1.46 -27.67
N VAL A 552 1.26 -2.40 -27.14
CA VAL A 552 1.50 -3.85 -27.24
C VAL A 552 0.93 -4.41 -28.54
N GLY A 553 -0.32 -4.08 -28.85
CA GLY A 553 -1.00 -4.56 -30.06
C GLY A 553 -2.51 -4.41 -30.03
N ASP A 554 -3.16 -4.97 -31.05
CA ASP A 554 -4.62 -4.98 -31.20
C ASP A 554 -5.21 -6.08 -30.32
N ALA A 555 -5.62 -5.71 -29.13
CA ALA A 555 -6.31 -6.54 -28.15
C ALA A 555 -7.05 -5.64 -27.16
N GLN A 556 -7.91 -6.22 -26.33
CA GLN A 556 -8.76 -5.54 -25.36
C GLN A 556 -8.72 -6.22 -24.01
N TYR A 557 -9.18 -5.53 -22.97
CA TYR A 557 -9.41 -6.07 -21.63
C TYR A 557 -8.20 -6.81 -21.05
N PRO A 558 -7.03 -6.14 -20.91
CA PRO A 558 -5.87 -6.76 -20.28
C PRO A 558 -6.20 -7.18 -18.85
N VAL A 559 -5.60 -8.28 -18.42
CA VAL A 559 -5.72 -8.82 -17.06
C VAL A 559 -4.46 -9.59 -16.68
N TYR A 560 -4.12 -9.57 -15.41
CA TYR A 560 -3.17 -10.49 -14.79
C TYR A 560 -3.91 -11.56 -13.99
N PRO A 561 -3.30 -12.72 -13.70
CA PRO A 561 -3.88 -13.72 -12.81
C PRO A 561 -4.15 -13.18 -11.40
N GLY A 562 -5.37 -13.48 -10.84
CA GLY A 562 -5.77 -13.07 -9.48
C GLY A 562 -6.84 -12.02 -9.38
#